data_13c3d013b0773138e842908122417426
#
_entry.id   13c3d013b0773138e842908122417426
#
_cell.length_a   1.000
_cell.length_b   1.000
_cell.length_c   1.000
_cell.angle_alpha   90.00
_cell.angle_beta   90.00
_cell.angle_gamma   90.00
#
_symmetry.space_group_name_H-M   'P 1'
#
loop_
_entity.id
_entity.type
_entity.pdbx_description
1 polymer ?
#
loop_
_entity_poly.entity_id
_entity_poly.type
_entity_poly.pdbx_seq_one_letter_code
_entity_poly.pdbx_strand_id
1 'polypeptide(L)'
;MSSVSKVCMSPGGPEFSPFVQGYWRLAEWGMSSAELLSFISQHVAHGITTVDHAPVYGDPSCESLFGAALKLDPSLRNRLEIVSKCGIENPPEGGGAGAVAYYDSSKGAIIASVEGSLSRLGGDHLDVLLVHRCDFLMQADEVAEAFVALKASGKVRHFGVSNFSPSQFSLLQSRLDAPLVTNQVEINPVNFGVVSDGTLDQLQEGRVRPMAWSCLAGGEIFQGQSAQMIRLRATLEVLREELGAESIDQVIFAWIMQMPSHPVPILGSGNIARVTAALGALDLNLSREQWYRLWVASKGHGVP
;
A
#
# COMPACT_ATOMS: atom_id res chain seq x y z
N MET A 1 6.71 18.21 -18.51
CA MET A 1 6.48 17.65 -17.17
C MET A 1 7.72 16.88 -16.79
N SER A 2 8.39 17.23 -15.68
CA SER A 2 9.51 16.43 -15.17
C SER A 2 9.00 15.03 -14.83
N SER A 3 9.69 14.00 -15.29
CA SER A 3 9.34 12.62 -14.92
C SER A 3 9.52 12.46 -13.41
N VAL A 4 8.48 11.99 -12.74
CA VAL A 4 8.55 11.65 -11.31
C VAL A 4 9.58 10.53 -11.13
N SER A 5 10.61 10.75 -10.30
CA SER A 5 11.66 9.76 -10.07
C SER A 5 11.14 8.59 -9.26
N LYS A 6 11.48 7.37 -9.66
CA LYS A 6 11.19 6.16 -8.89
C LYS A 6 12.05 6.07 -7.63
N VAL A 7 11.56 5.32 -6.64
CA VAL A 7 12.23 5.06 -5.36
C VAL A 7 12.53 3.57 -5.22
N CYS A 8 13.75 3.24 -4.80
CA CYS A 8 14.12 1.86 -4.49
C CYS A 8 13.48 1.45 -3.15
N MET A 9 12.77 0.33 -3.13
CA MET A 9 12.03 -0.12 -1.94
C MET A 9 12.92 -0.79 -0.89
N SER A 10 14.00 -1.41 -1.31
CA SER A 10 15.00 -2.04 -0.43
C SER A 10 16.30 -2.25 -1.21
N PRO A 11 17.44 -2.52 -0.56
CA PRO A 11 18.67 -2.86 -1.26
C PRO A 11 18.49 -4.05 -2.20
N GLY A 12 18.68 -3.83 -3.51
CA GLY A 12 18.44 -4.85 -4.54
C GLY A 12 16.97 -5.20 -4.79
N GLY A 13 16.05 -4.43 -4.22
CA GLY A 13 14.60 -4.58 -4.40
C GLY A 13 14.05 -3.85 -5.63
N PRO A 14 12.72 -3.84 -5.79
CA PRO A 14 12.06 -3.18 -6.89
C PRO A 14 12.10 -1.65 -6.77
N GLU A 15 11.98 -0.98 -7.91
CA GLU A 15 11.76 0.46 -7.96
C GLU A 15 10.27 0.74 -8.13
N PHE A 16 9.69 1.54 -7.22
CA PHE A 16 8.30 1.97 -7.26
C PHE A 16 8.19 3.45 -7.64
N SER A 17 7.04 3.85 -8.15
CA SER A 17 6.65 5.27 -8.14
C SER A 17 6.54 5.77 -6.70
N PRO A 18 6.80 7.07 -6.41
CA PRO A 18 6.79 7.60 -5.04
C PRO A 18 5.39 7.60 -4.39
N PHE A 19 4.37 7.37 -5.21
CA PHE A 19 3.00 7.03 -4.80
C PHE A 19 2.57 5.74 -5.46
N VAL A 20 1.79 4.94 -4.74
CA VAL A 20 1.16 3.72 -5.25
C VAL A 20 -0.32 3.99 -5.47
N GLN A 21 -0.89 3.61 -6.62
CA GLN A 21 -2.33 3.65 -6.82
C GLN A 21 -2.97 2.38 -6.26
N GLY A 22 -3.77 2.54 -5.20
CA GLY A 22 -4.52 1.45 -4.58
C GLY A 22 -5.88 1.24 -5.23
N TYR A 23 -6.24 -0.02 -5.40
CA TYR A 23 -7.48 -0.44 -6.06
C TYR A 23 -8.45 -1.18 -5.12
N TRP A 24 -8.32 -0.99 -3.80
CA TRP A 24 -9.20 -1.62 -2.82
C TRP A 24 -10.69 -1.32 -3.07
N ARG A 25 -11.03 -0.09 -3.46
CA ARG A 25 -12.41 0.35 -3.70
C ARG A 25 -12.82 0.35 -5.17
N LEU A 26 -12.05 -0.30 -6.05
CA LEU A 26 -12.30 -0.25 -7.50
C LEU A 26 -13.74 -0.63 -7.87
N ALA A 27 -14.29 -1.66 -7.23
CA ALA A 27 -15.67 -2.10 -7.48
C ALA A 27 -16.71 -1.02 -7.15
N GLU A 28 -16.41 -0.11 -6.22
CA GLU A 28 -17.30 0.98 -5.82
C GLU A 28 -17.25 2.18 -6.79
N TRP A 29 -16.22 2.27 -7.64
CA TRP A 29 -16.07 3.41 -8.55
C TRP A 29 -17.04 3.40 -9.71
N GLY A 30 -17.64 2.25 -10.02
CA GLY A 30 -18.63 2.10 -11.09
C GLY A 30 -18.09 2.35 -12.50
N MET A 31 -16.78 2.28 -12.70
CA MET A 31 -16.12 2.52 -13.99
C MET A 31 -16.33 1.33 -14.93
N SER A 32 -16.64 1.61 -16.19
CA SER A 32 -16.50 0.63 -17.28
C SER A 32 -15.01 0.29 -17.52
N SER A 33 -14.73 -0.82 -18.20
CA SER A 33 -13.33 -1.19 -18.53
C SER A 33 -12.60 -0.10 -19.35
N ALA A 34 -13.31 0.64 -20.19
CA ALA A 34 -12.73 1.73 -20.99
C ALA A 34 -12.40 2.97 -20.13
N GLU A 35 -13.28 3.33 -19.19
CA GLU A 35 -13.04 4.42 -18.24
C GLU A 35 -11.90 4.08 -17.31
N LEU A 36 -11.85 2.82 -16.82
CA LEU A 36 -10.76 2.35 -15.99
C LEU A 36 -9.43 2.33 -16.74
N LEU A 37 -9.39 1.88 -17.99
CA LEU A 37 -8.19 1.96 -18.83
C LEU A 37 -7.73 3.41 -19.00
N SER A 38 -8.64 4.33 -19.23
CA SER A 38 -8.32 5.76 -19.31
C SER A 38 -7.72 6.28 -18.00
N PHE A 39 -8.30 5.92 -16.86
CA PHE A 39 -7.79 6.28 -15.53
C PHE A 39 -6.37 5.72 -15.30
N ILE A 40 -6.14 4.43 -15.60
CA ILE A 40 -4.82 3.80 -15.48
C ILE A 40 -3.80 4.52 -16.38
N SER A 41 -4.15 4.76 -17.64
CA SER A 41 -3.28 5.44 -18.60
C SER A 41 -2.89 6.85 -18.14
N GLN A 42 -3.82 7.57 -17.52
CA GLN A 42 -3.58 8.93 -17.02
C GLN A 42 -2.62 8.91 -15.82
N HIS A 43 -2.86 8.08 -14.78
CA HIS A 43 -1.94 8.07 -13.64
C HIS A 43 -0.55 7.55 -14.02
N VAL A 44 -0.45 6.60 -14.98
CA VAL A 44 0.84 6.15 -15.53
C VAL A 44 1.54 7.27 -16.30
N ALA A 45 0.81 8.09 -17.07
CA ALA A 45 1.38 9.25 -17.75
C ALA A 45 1.91 10.31 -16.78
N HIS A 46 1.36 10.39 -15.57
CA HIS A 46 1.86 11.24 -14.49
C HIS A 46 2.98 10.59 -13.65
N GLY A 47 3.45 9.40 -14.03
CA GLY A 47 4.57 8.72 -13.34
C GLY A 47 4.15 7.88 -12.13
N ILE A 48 2.84 7.67 -11.89
CA ILE A 48 2.35 6.75 -10.87
C ILE A 48 2.15 5.39 -11.55
N THR A 49 3.18 4.55 -11.51
CA THR A 49 3.23 3.27 -12.24
C THR A 49 3.04 2.06 -11.34
N THR A 50 3.17 2.22 -10.03
CA THR A 50 2.97 1.13 -9.08
C THR A 50 1.50 1.06 -8.66
N VAL A 51 0.93 -0.15 -8.71
CA VAL A 51 -0.48 -0.40 -8.37
C VAL A 51 -0.59 -1.47 -7.28
N ASP A 52 -1.55 -1.30 -6.35
CA ASP A 52 -1.77 -2.18 -5.20
C ASP A 52 -3.13 -2.86 -5.27
N HIS A 53 -3.10 -4.18 -5.27
CA HIS A 53 -4.25 -5.08 -5.34
C HIS A 53 -4.26 -6.09 -4.18
N ALA A 54 -5.34 -6.85 -4.06
CA ALA A 54 -5.43 -8.08 -3.27
C ALA A 54 -6.61 -8.93 -3.77
N PRO A 55 -6.53 -10.28 -3.65
CA PRO A 55 -7.64 -11.17 -4.01
C PRO A 55 -8.95 -10.86 -3.29
N VAL A 56 -8.88 -10.42 -2.02
CA VAL A 56 -10.05 -10.11 -1.19
C VAL A 56 -10.68 -8.73 -1.49
N TYR A 57 -10.08 -7.94 -2.38
CA TYR A 57 -10.64 -6.63 -2.72
C TYR A 57 -11.85 -6.78 -3.63
N GLY A 58 -12.98 -6.21 -3.20
CA GLY A 58 -14.23 -6.28 -3.94
C GLY A 58 -14.81 -7.71 -4.06
N ASP A 59 -14.36 -8.63 -3.23
CA ASP A 59 -14.82 -10.02 -3.02
C ASP A 59 -15.01 -10.88 -4.31
N PRO A 60 -14.02 -11.25 -5.06
CA PRO A 60 -12.71 -10.76 -5.47
C PRO A 60 -12.73 -9.96 -6.80
N SER A 61 -13.69 -9.10 -7.02
CA SER A 61 -13.95 -8.46 -8.32
C SER A 61 -12.89 -7.43 -8.76
N CYS A 62 -12.17 -6.78 -7.83
CA CYS A 62 -11.26 -5.68 -8.18
C CYS A 62 -10.12 -6.11 -9.11
N GLU A 63 -9.48 -7.26 -8.87
CA GLU A 63 -8.44 -7.77 -9.79
C GLU A 63 -9.01 -8.12 -11.16
N SER A 64 -10.22 -8.69 -11.22
CA SER A 64 -10.89 -9.03 -12.49
C SER A 64 -11.29 -7.79 -13.29
N LEU A 65 -11.79 -6.74 -12.64
CA LEU A 65 -12.09 -5.45 -13.27
C LEU A 65 -10.85 -4.80 -13.84
N PHE A 66 -9.75 -4.80 -13.07
CA PHE A 66 -8.47 -4.27 -13.51
C PHE A 66 -7.91 -5.05 -14.70
N GLY A 67 -7.91 -6.37 -14.64
CA GLY A 67 -7.48 -7.23 -15.74
C GLY A 67 -8.33 -7.07 -17.00
N ALA A 68 -9.66 -6.87 -16.86
CA ALA A 68 -10.54 -6.58 -17.99
C ALA A 68 -10.17 -5.25 -18.68
N ALA A 69 -9.78 -4.24 -17.92
CA ALA A 69 -9.30 -2.98 -18.48
C ALA A 69 -7.96 -3.15 -19.21
N LEU A 70 -7.00 -3.88 -18.62
CA LEU A 70 -5.69 -4.15 -19.26
C LEU A 70 -5.81 -4.95 -20.55
N LYS A 71 -6.81 -5.80 -20.69
CA LYS A 71 -7.06 -6.54 -21.95
C LYS A 71 -7.36 -5.62 -23.14
N LEU A 72 -7.84 -4.40 -22.90
CA LEU A 72 -8.10 -3.41 -23.96
C LEU A 72 -6.79 -2.77 -24.47
N ASP A 73 -5.75 -2.70 -23.64
CA ASP A 73 -4.38 -2.30 -24.02
C ASP A 73 -3.35 -3.14 -23.25
N PRO A 74 -2.96 -4.32 -23.76
CA PRO A 74 -1.98 -5.20 -23.10
C PRO A 74 -0.58 -4.57 -22.95
N SER A 75 -0.24 -3.56 -23.75
CA SER A 75 1.05 -2.88 -23.68
C SER A 75 1.28 -2.14 -22.35
N LEU A 76 0.18 -1.73 -21.72
CA LEU A 76 0.20 -1.00 -20.47
C LEU A 76 0.74 -1.85 -19.30
N ARG A 77 0.58 -3.19 -19.34
CA ARG A 77 1.14 -4.10 -18.33
C ARG A 77 2.65 -3.91 -18.13
N ASN A 78 3.38 -3.69 -19.20
CA ASN A 78 4.86 -3.52 -19.14
C ASN A 78 5.30 -2.18 -18.53
N ARG A 79 4.36 -1.28 -18.27
CA ARG A 79 4.61 0.02 -17.65
C ARG A 79 4.21 0.06 -16.18
N LEU A 80 3.71 -1.06 -15.65
CA LEU A 80 3.20 -1.15 -14.29
C LEU A 80 4.06 -2.07 -13.43
N GLU A 81 4.27 -1.69 -12.18
CA GLU A 81 4.66 -2.56 -11.10
C GLU A 81 3.40 -3.01 -10.36
N ILE A 82 3.07 -4.29 -10.44
CA ILE A 82 1.85 -4.84 -9.81
C ILE A 82 2.20 -5.50 -8.47
N VAL A 83 1.63 -4.94 -7.40
CA VAL A 83 1.63 -5.52 -6.06
C VAL A 83 0.29 -6.23 -5.86
N SER A 84 0.30 -7.49 -5.43
CA SER A 84 -0.88 -8.17 -4.90
C SER A 84 -0.54 -8.92 -3.61
N LYS A 85 -1.52 -9.58 -3.03
CA LYS A 85 -1.41 -10.14 -1.68
C LYS A 85 -1.96 -11.57 -1.63
N CYS A 86 -1.66 -12.30 -0.53
CA CYS A 86 -2.18 -13.62 -0.24
C CYS A 86 -2.44 -13.80 1.25
N GLY A 87 -3.08 -14.89 1.63
CA GLY A 87 -3.19 -15.33 3.02
C GLY A 87 -4.42 -14.82 3.77
N ILE A 88 -5.39 -14.20 3.11
CA ILE A 88 -6.74 -13.97 3.66
C ILE A 88 -7.73 -14.79 2.83
N GLU A 89 -8.49 -15.63 3.51
CA GLU A 89 -9.55 -16.45 2.93
C GLU A 89 -10.91 -15.96 3.41
N ASN A 90 -11.76 -15.55 2.48
CA ASN A 90 -13.16 -15.24 2.78
C ASN A 90 -13.99 -16.52 2.82
N PRO A 91 -15.06 -16.57 3.62
CA PRO A 91 -15.98 -17.69 3.58
C PRO A 91 -16.60 -17.79 2.18
N PRO A 92 -16.81 -19.02 1.65
CA PRO A 92 -17.43 -19.18 0.35
C PRO A 92 -18.83 -18.55 0.33
N GLU A 93 -19.22 -17.99 -0.82
CA GLU A 93 -20.56 -17.46 -1.03
C GLU A 93 -21.61 -18.55 -0.73
N GLY A 94 -22.58 -18.24 0.13
CA GLY A 94 -23.55 -19.25 0.61
C GLY A 94 -23.00 -20.19 1.69
N GLY A 95 -21.85 -19.90 2.28
CA GLY A 95 -21.30 -20.63 3.42
C GLY A 95 -22.30 -20.71 4.57
N GLY A 96 -22.44 -21.92 5.15
CA GLY A 96 -23.43 -22.19 6.21
C GLY A 96 -23.22 -21.31 7.46
N ALA A 97 -24.20 -21.33 8.36
CA ALA A 97 -24.10 -20.66 9.66
C ALA A 97 -22.84 -21.12 10.40
N GLY A 98 -21.86 -20.23 10.57
CA GLY A 98 -20.56 -20.52 11.19
C GLY A 98 -19.37 -20.43 10.26
N ALA A 99 -19.54 -20.18 8.94
CA ALA A 99 -18.44 -19.86 8.06
C ALA A 99 -17.82 -18.51 8.46
N VAL A 100 -16.49 -18.48 8.62
CA VAL A 100 -15.74 -17.29 9.02
C VAL A 100 -14.61 -17.02 8.04
N ALA A 101 -14.19 -15.77 7.90
CA ALA A 101 -12.93 -15.45 7.26
C ALA A 101 -11.77 -15.92 8.15
N TYR A 102 -10.70 -16.41 7.54
CA TYR A 102 -9.52 -16.89 8.26
C TYR A 102 -8.24 -16.56 7.50
N TYR A 103 -7.11 -16.75 8.14
CA TYR A 103 -5.81 -16.63 7.50
C TYR A 103 -5.31 -18.02 7.12
N ASP A 104 -4.72 -18.14 5.92
CA ASP A 104 -4.03 -19.34 5.48
C ASP A 104 -2.74 -18.95 4.75
N SER A 105 -1.62 -19.14 5.43
CA SER A 105 -0.28 -18.90 4.92
C SER A 105 0.45 -20.20 4.57
N SER A 106 -0.26 -21.31 4.40
CA SER A 106 0.30 -22.55 3.91
C SER A 106 0.88 -22.39 2.51
N LYS A 107 1.89 -23.19 2.17
CA LYS A 107 2.52 -23.18 0.85
C LYS A 107 1.49 -23.35 -0.29
N GLY A 108 0.54 -24.26 -0.11
CA GLY A 108 -0.50 -24.53 -1.10
C GLY A 108 -1.42 -23.34 -1.34
N ALA A 109 -1.91 -22.71 -0.25
CA ALA A 109 -2.78 -21.55 -0.30
C ALA A 109 -2.09 -20.33 -0.95
N ILE A 110 -0.83 -20.05 -0.59
CA ILE A 110 -0.04 -18.97 -1.19
C ILE A 110 0.10 -19.16 -2.70
N ILE A 111 0.46 -20.37 -3.17
CA ILE A 111 0.64 -20.64 -4.60
C ILE A 111 -0.70 -20.52 -5.34
N ALA A 112 -1.77 -21.10 -4.81
CA ALA A 112 -3.11 -21.02 -5.41
C ALA A 112 -3.62 -19.56 -5.48
N SER A 113 -3.37 -18.76 -4.44
CA SER A 113 -3.71 -17.33 -4.41
C SER A 113 -3.02 -16.55 -5.53
N VAL A 114 -1.70 -16.79 -5.74
CA VAL A 114 -0.94 -16.14 -6.83
C VAL A 114 -1.47 -16.57 -8.20
N GLU A 115 -1.73 -17.85 -8.42
CA GLU A 115 -2.27 -18.34 -9.69
C GLU A 115 -3.64 -17.74 -9.99
N GLY A 116 -4.50 -17.61 -8.97
CA GLY A 116 -5.78 -16.92 -9.05
C GLY A 116 -5.62 -15.44 -9.41
N SER A 117 -4.73 -14.72 -8.74
CA SER A 117 -4.44 -13.31 -9.03
C SER A 117 -3.93 -13.11 -10.46
N LEU A 118 -2.98 -13.93 -10.92
CA LEU A 118 -2.46 -13.84 -12.28
C LEU A 118 -3.56 -14.09 -13.34
N SER A 119 -4.45 -15.04 -13.08
CA SER A 119 -5.60 -15.31 -13.95
C SER A 119 -6.55 -14.12 -14.03
N ARG A 120 -6.88 -13.48 -12.88
CA ARG A 120 -7.78 -12.32 -12.81
C ARG A 120 -7.17 -11.06 -13.41
N LEU A 121 -5.91 -10.79 -13.10
CA LEU A 121 -5.16 -9.62 -13.62
C LEU A 121 -4.76 -9.77 -15.09
N GLY A 122 -4.74 -10.99 -15.62
CA GLY A 122 -4.39 -11.26 -17.02
C GLY A 122 -2.90 -11.10 -17.31
N GLY A 123 -2.04 -11.33 -16.30
CA GLY A 123 -0.59 -11.26 -16.42
C GLY A 123 0.10 -12.58 -16.18
N ASP A 124 1.41 -12.62 -16.44
CA ASP A 124 2.27 -13.78 -16.24
C ASP A 124 3.06 -13.75 -14.91
N HIS A 125 3.17 -12.57 -14.31
CA HIS A 125 3.88 -12.38 -13.04
C HIS A 125 3.31 -11.22 -12.21
N LEU A 126 3.57 -11.27 -10.90
CA LEU A 126 3.48 -10.16 -9.98
C LEU A 126 4.87 -9.58 -9.75
N ASP A 127 4.98 -8.26 -9.67
CA ASP A 127 6.24 -7.61 -9.32
C ASP A 127 6.55 -7.78 -7.82
N VAL A 128 5.51 -7.69 -6.97
CA VAL A 128 5.62 -7.97 -5.54
C VAL A 128 4.40 -8.74 -5.05
N LEU A 129 4.62 -9.78 -4.25
CA LEU A 129 3.61 -10.46 -3.46
C LEU A 129 3.78 -10.13 -1.98
N LEU A 130 2.69 -9.76 -1.31
CA LEU A 130 2.68 -9.53 0.14
C LEU A 130 1.88 -10.62 0.85
N VAL A 131 2.38 -11.13 1.98
CA VAL A 131 1.50 -11.79 2.96
C VAL A 131 0.65 -10.70 3.61
N HIS A 132 -0.68 -10.74 3.39
CA HIS A 132 -1.59 -9.62 3.67
C HIS A 132 -1.75 -9.34 5.16
N ARG A 133 -1.78 -10.40 5.98
CA ARG A 133 -1.79 -10.38 7.44
C ARG A 133 -0.94 -11.54 7.95
N CYS A 134 -0.33 -11.37 9.12
CA CYS A 134 0.34 -12.48 9.77
C CYS A 134 -0.72 -13.51 10.22
N ASP A 135 -0.64 -14.70 9.68
CA ASP A 135 -1.41 -15.84 10.14
C ASP A 135 -0.86 -16.30 11.51
N PHE A 136 -1.75 -16.46 12.50
CA PHE A 136 -1.34 -16.95 13.83
C PHE A 136 -0.87 -18.42 13.82
N LEU A 137 -1.18 -19.15 12.75
CA LEU A 137 -0.74 -20.53 12.52
C LEU A 137 0.41 -20.62 11.51
N MET A 138 0.99 -19.49 11.12
CA MET A 138 2.05 -19.42 10.11
C MET A 138 3.24 -20.31 10.45
N GLN A 139 3.59 -21.19 9.54
CA GLN A 139 4.86 -21.91 9.51
C GLN A 139 5.80 -21.15 8.58
N ALA A 140 6.77 -20.43 9.14
CA ALA A 140 7.65 -19.55 8.36
C ALA A 140 8.45 -20.31 7.28
N ASP A 141 8.77 -21.57 7.52
CA ASP A 141 9.47 -22.42 6.56
C ASP A 141 8.57 -22.74 5.35
N GLU A 142 7.27 -22.99 5.54
CA GLU A 142 6.32 -23.23 4.44
C GLU A 142 6.15 -21.97 3.57
N VAL A 143 6.05 -20.78 4.21
CA VAL A 143 5.98 -19.51 3.48
C VAL A 143 7.24 -19.30 2.65
N ALA A 144 8.42 -19.58 3.22
CA ALA A 144 9.69 -19.47 2.51
C ALA A 144 9.76 -20.44 1.31
N GLU A 145 9.32 -21.68 1.48
CA GLU A 145 9.23 -22.66 0.38
C GLU A 145 8.29 -22.19 -0.74
N ALA A 146 7.14 -21.59 -0.40
CA ALA A 146 6.22 -21.01 -1.38
C ALA A 146 6.91 -19.89 -2.17
N PHE A 147 7.62 -19.00 -1.49
CA PHE A 147 8.33 -17.88 -2.11
C PHE A 147 9.44 -18.37 -3.05
N VAL A 148 10.23 -19.35 -2.64
CA VAL A 148 11.26 -19.96 -3.48
C VAL A 148 10.63 -20.58 -4.75
N ALA A 149 9.54 -21.33 -4.62
CA ALA A 149 8.86 -21.94 -5.76
C ALA A 149 8.28 -20.90 -6.73
N LEU A 150 7.63 -19.85 -6.20
CA LEU A 150 7.05 -18.76 -7.00
C LEU A 150 8.12 -17.91 -7.70
N LYS A 151 9.26 -17.68 -7.05
CA LYS A 151 10.41 -17.01 -7.65
C LYS A 151 11.03 -17.85 -8.77
N ALA A 152 11.26 -19.12 -8.51
CA ALA A 152 11.85 -20.05 -9.49
C ALA A 152 10.96 -20.25 -10.73
N SER A 153 9.64 -20.23 -10.58
CA SER A 153 8.68 -20.27 -11.69
C SER A 153 8.52 -18.96 -12.44
N GLY A 154 9.12 -17.87 -11.96
CA GLY A 154 8.99 -16.51 -12.53
C GLY A 154 7.64 -15.83 -12.26
N LYS A 155 6.74 -16.46 -11.49
CA LYS A 155 5.40 -15.91 -11.20
C LYS A 155 5.43 -14.71 -10.23
N VAL A 156 6.47 -14.59 -9.40
CA VAL A 156 6.65 -13.47 -8.48
C VAL A 156 8.11 -13.02 -8.48
N ARG A 157 8.35 -11.72 -8.61
CA ARG A 157 9.70 -11.15 -8.65
C ARG A 157 10.27 -10.86 -7.27
N HIS A 158 9.44 -10.29 -6.37
CA HIS A 158 9.84 -9.88 -5.04
C HIS A 158 8.75 -10.20 -4.02
N PHE A 159 9.13 -10.28 -2.75
CA PHE A 159 8.24 -10.63 -1.65
C PHE A 159 8.31 -9.60 -0.54
N GLY A 160 7.18 -9.39 0.13
CA GLY A 160 7.05 -8.54 1.28
C GLY A 160 5.93 -9.03 2.18
N VAL A 161 5.59 -8.21 3.15
CA VAL A 161 4.52 -8.50 4.10
C VAL A 161 3.63 -7.29 4.30
N SER A 162 2.49 -7.47 4.97
CA SER A 162 1.62 -6.37 5.37
C SER A 162 1.17 -6.57 6.82
N ASN A 163 1.24 -5.51 7.62
CA ASN A 163 0.85 -5.48 9.03
C ASN A 163 1.57 -6.51 9.92
N PHE A 164 2.80 -6.82 9.61
CA PHE A 164 3.66 -7.65 10.46
C PHE A 164 4.30 -6.79 11.55
N SER A 165 4.35 -7.32 12.76
CA SER A 165 5.17 -6.75 13.83
C SER A 165 6.67 -6.95 13.54
N PRO A 166 7.58 -6.24 14.23
CA PRO A 166 9.02 -6.43 14.06
C PRO A 166 9.47 -7.89 14.23
N SER A 167 8.94 -8.58 15.23
CA SER A 167 9.28 -9.99 15.48
C SER A 167 8.77 -10.94 14.40
N GLN A 168 7.57 -10.70 13.86
CA GLN A 168 6.99 -11.49 12.78
C GLN A 168 7.75 -11.26 11.46
N PHE A 169 8.14 -10.03 11.18
CA PHE A 169 8.99 -9.69 10.04
C PHE A 169 10.34 -10.41 10.13
N SER A 170 11.02 -10.31 11.29
CA SER A 170 12.30 -10.98 11.52
C SER A 170 12.20 -12.50 11.44
N LEU A 171 11.11 -13.09 11.96
CA LEU A 171 10.87 -14.52 11.87
C LEU A 171 10.84 -15.00 10.41
N LEU A 172 10.03 -14.36 9.58
CA LEU A 172 9.95 -14.75 8.16
C LEU A 172 11.25 -14.45 7.42
N GLN A 173 11.84 -13.26 7.63
CA GLN A 173 13.12 -12.88 7.04
C GLN A 173 14.24 -13.87 7.34
N SER A 174 14.25 -14.48 8.55
CA SER A 174 15.27 -15.47 8.94
C SER A 174 15.22 -16.79 8.16
N ARG A 175 14.18 -16.98 7.34
CA ARG A 175 13.99 -18.16 6.46
C ARG A 175 14.25 -17.86 4.99
N LEU A 176 14.61 -16.62 4.67
CA LEU A 176 14.74 -16.13 3.29
C LEU A 176 16.18 -15.67 3.02
N ASP A 177 16.75 -16.12 1.90
CA ASP A 177 18.04 -15.61 1.41
C ASP A 177 17.90 -14.20 0.82
N ALA A 178 16.74 -13.90 0.20
CA ALA A 178 16.44 -12.58 -0.35
C ALA A 178 15.71 -11.72 0.68
N PRO A 179 15.93 -10.38 0.69
CA PRO A 179 15.23 -9.50 1.61
C PRO A 179 13.73 -9.41 1.30
N LEU A 180 12.91 -9.29 2.36
CA LEU A 180 11.56 -8.78 2.25
C LEU A 180 11.64 -7.31 1.85
N VAL A 181 10.95 -6.93 0.76
CA VAL A 181 11.14 -5.62 0.12
C VAL A 181 10.28 -4.51 0.71
N THR A 182 9.28 -4.85 1.52
CA THR A 182 8.41 -3.89 2.21
C THR A 182 7.60 -4.57 3.32
N ASN A 183 7.13 -3.77 4.28
CA ASN A 183 6.00 -4.06 5.14
C ASN A 183 4.93 -2.99 4.88
N GLN A 184 3.77 -3.38 4.35
CA GLN A 184 2.67 -2.47 4.08
C GLN A 184 1.86 -2.25 5.36
N VAL A 185 1.91 -1.05 5.94
CA VAL A 185 1.35 -0.73 7.26
C VAL A 185 0.47 0.51 7.24
N GLU A 186 -0.44 0.64 8.21
CA GLU A 186 -1.25 1.84 8.35
C GLU A 186 -0.42 2.99 8.88
N ILE A 187 -0.38 4.10 8.14
CA ILE A 187 0.25 5.34 8.60
C ILE A 187 -0.60 6.52 8.18
N ASN A 188 -1.15 7.22 9.16
CA ASN A 188 -1.86 8.49 8.97
C ASN A 188 -1.82 9.31 10.27
N PRO A 189 -2.16 10.59 10.27
CA PRO A 189 -2.13 11.40 11.48
C PRO A 189 -3.08 10.96 12.61
N VAL A 190 -4.02 10.03 12.33
CA VAL A 190 -4.94 9.45 13.33
C VAL A 190 -4.36 8.19 13.92
N ASN A 191 -3.77 7.34 13.08
CA ASN A 191 -3.15 6.07 13.46
C ASN A 191 -1.72 5.98 12.93
N PHE A 192 -0.75 6.06 13.82
CA PHE A 192 0.68 5.90 13.53
C PHE A 192 1.39 5.15 14.66
N GLY A 193 0.75 4.12 15.22
CA GLY A 193 1.33 3.25 16.25
C GLY A 193 2.66 2.65 15.83
N VAL A 194 2.83 2.37 14.54
CA VAL A 194 4.06 1.84 13.92
C VAL A 194 5.30 2.73 14.12
N VAL A 195 5.12 4.01 14.46
CA VAL A 195 6.22 4.93 14.81
C VAL A 195 6.83 4.60 16.17
N SER A 196 6.05 3.97 17.08
CA SER A 196 6.45 3.73 18.48
C SER A 196 6.55 2.25 18.86
N ASP A 197 6.12 1.33 18.00
CA ASP A 197 6.17 -0.12 18.27
C ASP A 197 7.43 -0.81 17.72
N GLY A 198 8.35 -0.04 17.12
CA GLY A 198 9.60 -0.53 16.54
C GLY A 198 9.49 -0.96 15.07
N THR A 199 8.30 -0.91 14.46
CA THR A 199 8.11 -1.33 13.04
C THR A 199 8.91 -0.46 12.09
N LEU A 200 8.81 0.87 12.22
CA LEU A 200 9.56 1.78 11.34
C LEU A 200 11.06 1.78 11.64
N ASP A 201 11.47 1.53 12.89
CA ASP A 201 12.89 1.43 13.25
C ASP A 201 13.54 0.22 12.59
N GLN A 202 12.88 -0.95 12.65
CA GLN A 202 13.34 -2.17 11.97
C GLN A 202 13.45 -1.98 10.45
N LEU A 203 12.45 -1.36 9.84
CA LEU A 203 12.46 -1.11 8.40
C LEU A 203 13.56 -0.12 8.01
N GLN A 204 13.80 0.90 8.83
CA GLN A 204 14.91 1.85 8.63
C GLN A 204 16.26 1.15 8.78
N GLU A 205 16.45 0.26 9.78
CA GLU A 205 17.66 -0.54 9.98
C GLU A 205 17.96 -1.37 8.71
N GLY A 206 16.96 -2.05 8.16
CA GLY A 206 17.05 -2.83 6.93
C GLY A 206 17.11 -2.00 5.64
N ARG A 207 16.96 -0.67 5.72
CA ARG A 207 16.78 0.23 4.55
C ARG A 207 15.63 -0.20 3.64
N VAL A 208 14.56 -0.71 4.26
CA VAL A 208 13.33 -1.14 3.62
C VAL A 208 12.28 -0.03 3.75
N ARG A 209 11.70 0.42 2.64
CA ARG A 209 10.63 1.42 2.67
C ARG A 209 9.31 0.74 2.96
N PRO A 210 8.54 1.19 3.98
CA PRO A 210 7.18 0.73 4.14
C PRO A 210 6.26 1.30 3.04
N MET A 211 5.23 0.55 2.68
CA MET A 211 4.08 1.10 1.97
C MET A 211 3.05 1.57 3.01
N ALA A 212 2.58 2.81 2.89
CA ALA A 212 1.62 3.38 3.84
C ALA A 212 0.20 3.29 3.30
N TRP A 213 -0.66 2.46 3.91
CA TRP A 213 -2.06 2.42 3.55
C TRP A 213 -2.91 3.32 4.44
N SER A 214 -4.11 3.68 3.96
CA SER A 214 -5.09 4.54 4.65
C SER A 214 -4.53 5.92 5.07
N CYS A 215 -3.66 6.50 4.28
CA CYS A 215 -2.95 7.74 4.60
C CYS A 215 -3.87 8.90 5.02
N LEU A 216 -5.10 8.90 4.54
CA LEU A 216 -6.13 9.91 4.86
C LEU A 216 -7.18 9.40 5.86
N ALA A 217 -6.86 8.33 6.62
CA ALA A 217 -7.75 7.70 7.61
C ALA A 217 -9.15 7.38 7.04
N GLY A 218 -9.21 6.80 5.85
CA GLY A 218 -10.49 6.48 5.19
C GLY A 218 -11.33 7.69 4.79
N GLY A 219 -10.82 8.91 4.93
CA GLY A 219 -11.54 10.17 4.72
C GLY A 219 -12.03 10.84 6.00
N GLU A 220 -11.88 10.19 7.16
CA GLU A 220 -12.30 10.72 8.47
C GLU A 220 -11.62 12.06 8.80
N ILE A 221 -10.40 12.28 8.34
CA ILE A 221 -9.70 13.58 8.54
C ILE A 221 -10.52 14.74 7.98
N PHE A 222 -11.26 14.54 6.88
CA PHE A 222 -12.03 15.62 6.23
C PHE A 222 -13.40 15.85 6.86
N GLN A 223 -14.06 14.82 7.39
CA GLN A 223 -15.48 14.87 7.79
C GLN A 223 -15.69 14.56 9.28
N GLY A 224 -14.77 13.87 9.93
CA GLY A 224 -14.90 13.43 11.32
C GLY A 224 -15.11 14.60 12.29
N GLN A 225 -15.96 14.41 13.32
CA GLN A 225 -16.37 15.44 14.26
C GLN A 225 -15.75 15.25 15.66
N SER A 226 -14.87 14.27 15.84
CA SER A 226 -14.17 14.10 17.09
C SER A 226 -13.23 15.28 17.38
N ALA A 227 -12.94 15.53 18.65
CA ALA A 227 -12.01 16.58 19.04
C ALA A 227 -10.62 16.42 18.40
N GLN A 228 -10.19 15.18 18.15
CA GLN A 228 -8.95 14.89 17.43
C GLN A 228 -9.04 15.37 15.97
N MET A 229 -10.12 15.01 15.25
CA MET A 229 -10.30 15.41 13.85
C MET A 229 -10.38 16.92 13.67
N ILE A 230 -11.07 17.61 14.60
CA ILE A 230 -11.16 19.07 14.58
C ILE A 230 -9.78 19.71 14.77
N ARG A 231 -8.98 19.24 15.75
CA ARG A 231 -7.61 19.74 15.96
C ARG A 231 -6.71 19.47 14.77
N LEU A 232 -6.79 18.24 14.21
CA LEU A 232 -5.98 17.86 13.04
C LEU A 232 -6.28 18.76 11.84
N ARG A 233 -7.56 18.95 11.49
CA ARG A 233 -7.93 19.83 10.37
C ARG A 233 -7.45 21.26 10.59
N ALA A 234 -7.67 21.84 11.77
CA ALA A 234 -7.21 23.19 12.07
C ALA A 234 -5.68 23.34 11.90
N THR A 235 -4.91 22.36 12.39
CA THR A 235 -3.45 22.37 12.24
C THR A 235 -3.03 22.15 10.79
N LEU A 236 -3.68 21.24 10.05
CA LEU A 236 -3.40 20.97 8.66
C LEU A 236 -3.66 22.19 7.76
N GLU A 237 -4.73 22.97 8.01
CA GLU A 237 -4.99 24.20 7.25
C GLU A 237 -3.91 25.25 7.48
N VAL A 238 -3.45 25.43 8.73
CA VAL A 238 -2.34 26.35 9.02
C VAL A 238 -1.06 25.89 8.31
N LEU A 239 -0.73 24.59 8.38
CA LEU A 239 0.45 24.04 7.71
C LEU A 239 0.34 24.12 6.18
N ARG A 240 -0.87 23.92 5.63
CA ARG A 240 -1.13 24.09 4.20
C ARG A 240 -0.77 25.50 3.72
N GLU A 241 -1.18 26.53 4.47
CA GLU A 241 -0.86 27.93 4.15
C GLU A 241 0.63 28.22 4.29
N GLU A 242 1.26 27.79 5.39
CA GLU A 242 2.69 27.99 5.64
C GLU A 242 3.58 27.34 4.57
N LEU A 243 3.19 26.17 4.08
CA LEU A 243 3.93 25.40 3.07
C LEU A 243 3.57 25.78 1.63
N GLY A 244 2.52 26.58 1.42
CA GLY A 244 2.00 26.89 0.09
C GLY A 244 1.40 25.67 -0.62
N ALA A 245 0.92 24.68 0.14
CA ALA A 245 0.31 23.48 -0.42
C ALA A 245 -1.11 23.79 -0.97
N GLU A 246 -1.50 23.10 -2.03
CA GLU A 246 -2.84 23.26 -2.64
C GLU A 246 -3.93 22.68 -1.74
N SER A 247 -3.62 21.62 -0.98
CA SER A 247 -4.60 20.88 -0.17
C SER A 247 -3.96 20.27 1.08
N ILE A 248 -4.79 19.96 2.08
CA ILE A 248 -4.32 19.34 3.33
C ILE A 248 -3.85 17.89 3.14
N ASP A 249 -4.35 17.18 2.12
CA ASP A 249 -3.87 15.84 1.80
C ASP A 249 -2.42 15.86 1.30
N GLN A 250 -1.97 16.88 0.54
CA GLN A 250 -0.56 17.05 0.21
C GLN A 250 0.32 17.19 1.47
N VAL A 251 -0.14 17.95 2.46
CA VAL A 251 0.58 18.08 3.75
C VAL A 251 0.68 16.74 4.47
N ILE A 252 -0.41 15.95 4.48
CA ILE A 252 -0.42 14.62 5.11
C ILE A 252 0.55 13.68 4.40
N PHE A 253 0.54 13.63 3.07
CA PHE A 253 1.46 12.78 2.33
C PHE A 253 2.92 13.17 2.56
N ALA A 254 3.24 14.48 2.52
CA ALA A 254 4.58 14.98 2.83
C ALA A 254 5.02 14.61 4.26
N TRP A 255 4.12 14.76 5.25
CA TRP A 255 4.36 14.38 6.64
C TRP A 255 4.70 12.88 6.78
N ILE A 256 3.99 12.00 6.05
CA ILE A 256 4.26 10.55 6.04
C ILE A 256 5.61 10.27 5.39
N MET A 257 5.87 10.79 4.20
CA MET A 257 7.09 10.53 3.42
C MET A 257 8.37 11.04 4.11
N GLN A 258 8.25 12.02 5.00
CA GLN A 258 9.39 12.60 5.72
C GLN A 258 9.88 11.74 6.88
N MET A 259 9.16 10.69 7.28
CA MET A 259 9.64 9.75 8.31
C MET A 259 10.95 9.07 7.83
N PRO A 260 11.91 8.78 8.74
CA PRO A 260 13.24 8.28 8.35
C PRO A 260 13.26 6.97 7.55
N SER A 261 12.22 6.14 7.69
CA SER A 261 12.01 4.93 6.87
C SER A 261 11.51 5.25 5.46
N HIS A 262 11.20 6.52 5.17
CA HIS A 262 10.70 7.01 3.88
C HIS A 262 9.51 6.21 3.32
N PRO A 263 8.35 6.19 4.02
CA PRO A 263 7.18 5.45 3.57
C PRO A 263 6.70 5.90 2.18
N VAL A 264 6.17 4.96 1.41
CA VAL A 264 5.56 5.20 0.11
C VAL A 264 4.03 5.16 0.28
N PRO A 265 3.33 6.30 0.14
CA PRO A 265 1.88 6.37 0.34
C PRO A 265 1.09 5.65 -0.74
N ILE A 266 0.00 5.00 -0.34
CA ILE A 266 -0.99 4.38 -1.23
C ILE A 266 -2.18 5.33 -1.36
N LEU A 267 -2.46 5.73 -2.60
CA LEU A 267 -3.62 6.55 -2.96
C LEU A 267 -4.85 5.65 -3.13
N GLY A 268 -5.98 6.03 -2.56
CA GLY A 268 -7.23 5.25 -2.62
C GLY A 268 -8.33 5.90 -3.47
N SER A 269 -8.01 6.93 -4.26
CA SER A 269 -9.01 7.69 -5.01
C SER A 269 -9.15 7.17 -6.44
N GLY A 270 -10.39 7.01 -6.93
CA GLY A 270 -10.73 6.83 -8.34
C GLY A 270 -10.87 8.15 -9.12
N ASN A 271 -10.58 9.28 -8.51
CA ASN A 271 -10.62 10.59 -9.16
C ASN A 271 -9.21 11.01 -9.57
N ILE A 272 -8.96 11.08 -10.88
CA ILE A 272 -7.64 11.38 -11.44
C ILE A 272 -7.11 12.76 -10.99
N ALA A 273 -7.96 13.76 -10.83
CA ALA A 273 -7.53 15.07 -10.36
C ALA A 273 -6.97 15.02 -8.94
N ARG A 274 -7.54 14.20 -8.05
CA ARG A 274 -7.01 13.98 -6.69
C ARG A 274 -5.70 13.19 -6.72
N VAL A 275 -5.62 12.20 -7.60
CA VAL A 275 -4.41 11.37 -7.78
C VAL A 275 -3.24 12.23 -8.26
N THR A 276 -3.47 13.10 -9.24
CA THR A 276 -2.42 13.97 -9.77
C THR A 276 -2.08 15.11 -8.81
N ALA A 277 -3.06 15.65 -8.09
CA ALA A 277 -2.82 16.67 -7.06
C ALA A 277 -1.89 16.15 -5.93
N ALA A 278 -1.98 14.86 -5.58
CA ALA A 278 -1.12 14.27 -4.57
C ALA A 278 0.38 14.41 -4.88
N LEU A 279 0.76 14.49 -6.16
CA LEU A 279 2.15 14.68 -6.57
C LEU A 279 2.77 15.99 -6.05
N GLY A 280 1.98 17.02 -5.80
CA GLY A 280 2.46 18.26 -5.18
C GLY A 280 3.06 18.07 -3.80
N ALA A 281 2.74 16.97 -3.12
CA ALA A 281 3.37 16.62 -1.85
C ALA A 281 4.89 16.33 -1.95
N LEU A 282 5.36 15.96 -3.15
CA LEU A 282 6.79 15.67 -3.39
C LEU A 282 7.68 16.92 -3.27
N ASP A 283 7.11 18.10 -3.47
CA ASP A 283 7.81 19.38 -3.40
C ASP A 283 7.73 20.02 -2.00
N LEU A 284 6.93 19.45 -1.10
CA LEU A 284 6.76 19.96 0.25
C LEU A 284 7.83 19.40 1.20
N ASN A 285 8.36 20.29 2.06
CA ASN A 285 9.33 19.90 3.06
C ASN A 285 8.96 20.56 4.40
N LEU A 286 8.43 19.78 5.32
CA LEU A 286 8.06 20.24 6.65
C LEU A 286 9.32 20.46 7.50
N SER A 287 9.40 21.58 8.22
CA SER A 287 10.37 21.70 9.29
C SER A 287 10.08 20.67 10.39
N ARG A 288 11.07 20.38 11.24
CA ARG A 288 10.88 19.47 12.37
C ARG A 288 9.74 19.95 13.28
N GLU A 289 9.63 21.24 13.51
CA GLU A 289 8.54 21.85 14.30
C GLU A 289 7.17 21.63 13.64
N GLN A 290 7.04 21.87 12.35
CA GLN A 290 5.80 21.65 11.60
C GLN A 290 5.37 20.18 11.64
N TRP A 291 6.31 19.24 11.52
CA TRP A 291 6.03 17.81 11.63
C TRP A 291 5.47 17.45 13.01
N TYR A 292 6.08 17.97 14.08
CA TYR A 292 5.63 17.72 15.45
C TYR A 292 4.34 18.47 15.81
N ARG A 293 4.03 19.60 15.20
CA ARG A 293 2.73 20.29 15.37
C ARG A 293 1.58 19.36 14.96
N LEU A 294 1.73 18.61 13.87
CA LEU A 294 0.72 17.65 13.46
C LEU A 294 0.65 16.46 14.43
N TRP A 295 1.80 15.98 14.93
CA TRP A 295 1.86 14.97 15.98
C TRP A 295 1.11 15.41 17.26
N VAL A 296 1.37 16.64 17.74
CA VAL A 296 0.70 17.23 18.91
C VAL A 296 -0.81 17.35 18.68
N ALA A 297 -1.22 17.82 17.51
CA ALA A 297 -2.64 17.92 17.15
C ALA A 297 -3.33 16.54 17.16
N SER A 298 -2.64 15.51 16.71
CA SER A 298 -3.13 14.13 16.77
C SER A 298 -3.27 13.64 18.20
N LYS A 299 -2.19 13.71 19.00
CA LYS A 299 -2.17 13.18 20.37
C LYS A 299 -3.00 13.99 21.34
N GLY A 300 -3.18 15.30 21.10
CA GLY A 300 -3.89 16.22 21.99
C GLY A 300 -3.06 16.69 23.19
N HIS A 301 -1.76 16.40 23.20
CA HIS A 301 -0.81 16.87 24.21
C HIS A 301 0.57 17.08 23.59
N GLY A 302 1.42 17.86 24.22
CA GLY A 302 2.81 18.06 23.80
C GLY A 302 3.65 16.80 23.95
N VAL A 303 4.83 16.83 23.34
CA VAL A 303 5.85 15.78 23.58
C VAL A 303 6.26 15.81 25.05
N PRO A 304 6.48 14.65 25.70
CA PRO A 304 6.89 14.58 27.11
C PRO A 304 8.30 15.12 27.33
#